data_ddab266373e6ec1d5585ec32795a084b
#
_entry.id   ddab266373e6ec1d5585ec32795a084b
#
_cell.length_a   1.000
_cell.length_b   1.000
_cell.length_c   1.000
_cell.angle_alpha   90.00
_cell.angle_beta   90.00
_cell.angle_gamma   90.00
#
_symmetry.space_group_name_H-M   'P 1'
#
loop_
_entity.id
_entity.type
_entity.pdbx_description
1 polymer ?
#
loop_
_entity_poly.entity_id
_entity_poly.type
_entity_poly.pdbx_seq_one_letter_code
_entity_poly.pdbx_strand_id
1 'polypeptide(L)'
;MKAVAINGSPRRGGNTEILLKKVLVPLAASGWETEFIQLGGASIRGCQACNQCFKKKNLRCSQKDDFFNPCFEKMIAADAIILGSPTYFTDVSAEMKALVDRAGLVALANGGLFRGKIGAAVVAVRRGGGTHAFDTMNHMFLMSGAIVPGSTYWNLGFGLDKGEVAKDDEASRNMNDLGQTIAWLGAAIQQYAGSRPAAVVRE
;
A
#
# COMPACT_ATOMS: atom_id res chain seq x y z
N MET A 1 8.30 -12.49 -8.66
CA MET A 1 7.76 -11.70 -7.52
C MET A 1 6.52 -10.96 -7.96
N LYS A 2 5.64 -10.61 -7.02
CA LYS A 2 4.36 -9.95 -7.30
C LYS A 2 4.24 -8.64 -6.53
N ALA A 3 3.83 -7.56 -7.21
CA ALA A 3 3.51 -6.28 -6.61
C ALA A 3 2.03 -5.94 -6.80
N VAL A 4 1.37 -5.45 -5.77
CA VAL A 4 0.01 -4.93 -5.82
C VAL A 4 0.00 -3.44 -5.49
N ALA A 5 -0.58 -2.62 -6.38
CA ALA A 5 -0.82 -1.20 -6.14
C ALA A 5 -2.32 -0.98 -5.90
N ILE A 6 -2.66 -0.34 -4.79
CA ILE A 6 -4.04 -0.13 -4.35
C ILE A 6 -4.36 1.37 -4.37
N ASN A 7 -5.30 1.76 -5.21
CA ASN A 7 -5.71 3.14 -5.41
C ASN A 7 -6.91 3.51 -4.52
N GLY A 8 -6.67 4.31 -3.49
CA GLY A 8 -7.71 4.87 -2.61
C GLY A 8 -8.48 6.06 -3.19
N SER A 9 -8.08 6.57 -4.37
CA SER A 9 -8.81 7.68 -5.02
C SER A 9 -10.05 7.19 -5.73
N PRO A 10 -11.23 7.79 -5.53
CA PRO A 10 -12.43 7.48 -6.30
C PRO A 10 -12.37 7.98 -7.75
N ARG A 11 -11.45 8.89 -8.06
CA ARG A 11 -11.27 9.45 -9.40
C ARG A 11 -10.47 8.48 -10.28
N ARG A 12 -11.13 7.66 -11.09
CA ARG A 12 -10.48 6.79 -12.08
C ARG A 12 -9.67 7.61 -13.10
N GLY A 13 -8.45 7.18 -13.41
CA GLY A 13 -7.51 7.95 -14.23
C GLY A 13 -7.06 9.26 -13.57
N GLY A 14 -7.23 9.41 -12.24
CA GLY A 14 -6.83 10.59 -11.47
C GLY A 14 -5.35 10.58 -11.07
N ASN A 15 -4.94 11.62 -10.36
CA ASN A 15 -3.54 11.84 -9.98
C ASN A 15 -2.92 10.67 -9.21
N THR A 16 -3.63 10.10 -8.23
CA THR A 16 -3.16 8.95 -7.46
C THR A 16 -2.90 7.72 -8.35
N GLU A 17 -3.81 7.43 -9.29
CA GLU A 17 -3.66 6.31 -10.23
C GLU A 17 -2.45 6.52 -11.14
N ILE A 18 -2.22 7.74 -11.63
CA ILE A 18 -1.07 8.08 -12.48
C ILE A 18 0.24 7.82 -11.73
N LEU A 19 0.35 8.27 -10.48
CA LEU A 19 1.52 8.04 -9.65
C LEU A 19 1.77 6.55 -9.40
N LEU A 20 0.74 5.81 -8.99
CA LEU A 20 0.86 4.37 -8.76
C LEU A 20 1.31 3.61 -10.00
N LYS A 21 0.74 3.93 -11.16
CA LYS A 21 1.14 3.31 -12.43
C LYS A 21 2.61 3.61 -12.77
N LYS A 22 3.11 4.80 -12.46
CA LYS A 22 4.53 5.14 -12.63
C LYS A 22 5.45 4.27 -11.76
N VAL A 23 5.05 3.92 -10.53
CA VAL A 23 5.80 2.97 -9.69
C VAL A 23 5.80 1.57 -10.28
N LEU A 24 4.68 1.13 -10.88
CA LEU A 24 4.56 -0.22 -11.44
C LEU A 24 5.38 -0.42 -12.73
N VAL A 25 5.68 0.64 -13.49
CA VAL A 25 6.45 0.53 -14.75
C VAL A 25 7.83 -0.11 -14.55
N PRO A 26 8.73 0.40 -13.69
CA PRO A 26 10.04 -0.22 -13.48
C PRO A 26 9.95 -1.60 -12.84
N LEU A 27 8.94 -1.88 -12.03
CA LEU A 27 8.68 -3.23 -11.48
C LEU A 27 8.38 -4.23 -12.60
N ALA A 28 7.45 -3.89 -13.49
CA ALA A 28 7.13 -4.73 -14.65
C ALA A 28 8.35 -4.94 -15.57
N ALA A 29 9.14 -3.88 -15.80
CA ALA A 29 10.38 -3.97 -16.58
C ALA A 29 11.43 -4.88 -15.92
N SER A 30 11.39 -5.03 -14.59
CA SER A 30 12.25 -5.94 -13.82
C SER A 30 11.66 -7.35 -13.68
N GLY A 31 10.63 -7.70 -14.45
CA GLY A 31 10.04 -9.04 -14.49
C GLY A 31 9.06 -9.35 -13.33
N TRP A 32 8.58 -8.34 -12.60
CA TRP A 32 7.55 -8.54 -11.58
C TRP A 32 6.17 -8.67 -12.21
N GLU A 33 5.35 -9.57 -11.68
CA GLU A 33 3.91 -9.54 -11.88
C GLU A 33 3.33 -8.33 -11.15
N THR A 34 2.64 -7.45 -11.87
CA THR A 34 2.06 -6.24 -11.28
C THR A 34 0.54 -6.26 -11.37
N GLU A 35 -0.14 -5.92 -10.28
CA GLU A 35 -1.59 -5.83 -10.20
C GLU A 35 -2.00 -4.45 -9.69
N PHE A 36 -3.01 -3.85 -10.34
CA PHE A 36 -3.58 -2.57 -9.92
C PHE A 36 -5.01 -2.78 -9.44
N ILE A 37 -5.32 -2.31 -8.23
CA ILE A 37 -6.63 -2.43 -7.59
C ILE A 37 -7.23 -1.05 -7.38
N GLN A 38 -8.44 -0.85 -7.90
CA GLN A 38 -9.25 0.34 -7.66
C GLN A 38 -10.08 0.14 -6.39
N LEU A 39 -9.63 0.71 -5.29
CA LEU A 39 -10.34 0.69 -3.99
C LEU A 39 -11.27 1.89 -3.84
N GLY A 40 -10.80 3.09 -4.18
CA GLY A 40 -11.61 4.31 -4.05
C GLY A 40 -12.91 4.22 -4.83
N GLY A 41 -14.00 4.55 -4.17
CA GLY A 41 -15.36 4.39 -4.68
C GLY A 41 -15.95 2.98 -4.57
N ALA A 42 -15.17 1.99 -4.07
CA ALA A 42 -15.72 0.69 -3.72
C ALA A 42 -16.43 0.73 -2.36
N SER A 43 -17.42 -0.13 -2.16
CA SER A 43 -18.02 -0.33 -0.85
C SER A 43 -17.02 -1.04 0.06
N ILE A 44 -16.51 -0.34 1.05
CA ILE A 44 -15.65 -0.87 2.10
C ILE A 44 -15.98 -0.20 3.43
N ARG A 45 -16.22 -1.01 4.46
CA ARG A 45 -16.62 -0.52 5.80
C ARG A 45 -15.42 -0.52 6.74
N GLY A 46 -15.45 0.37 7.73
CA GLY A 46 -14.47 0.42 8.81
C GLY A 46 -14.47 -0.83 9.69
N CYS A 47 -13.41 -1.01 10.48
CA CYS A 47 -13.32 -2.09 11.45
C CYS A 47 -14.38 -1.93 12.55
N GLN A 48 -15.13 -2.99 12.88
CA GLN A 48 -16.12 -3.01 13.95
C GLN A 48 -15.56 -3.51 15.29
N ALA A 49 -14.25 -3.69 15.40
CA ALA A 49 -13.58 -4.19 16.61
C ALA A 49 -14.19 -5.49 17.19
N CYS A 50 -14.78 -6.32 16.33
CA CYS A 50 -15.48 -7.55 16.75
C CYS A 50 -14.54 -8.70 17.15
N ASN A 51 -13.24 -8.55 16.96
CA ASN A 51 -12.16 -9.51 17.28
C ASN A 51 -12.32 -10.92 16.65
N GLN A 52 -13.19 -11.09 15.66
CA GLN A 52 -13.38 -12.40 15.01
C GLN A 52 -12.14 -12.86 14.24
N CYS A 53 -11.31 -11.95 13.73
CA CYS A 53 -10.04 -12.30 13.08
C CYS A 53 -9.08 -13.03 14.04
N PHE A 54 -9.01 -12.63 15.32
CA PHE A 54 -8.21 -13.29 16.35
C PHE A 54 -8.75 -14.67 16.76
N LYS A 55 -10.10 -14.82 16.75
CA LYS A 55 -10.75 -16.10 17.10
C LYS A 55 -10.66 -17.11 15.98
N LYS A 56 -10.95 -16.69 14.74
CA LYS A 56 -11.05 -17.60 13.58
C LYS A 56 -9.71 -17.91 12.93
N LYS A 57 -8.78 -16.96 12.91
CA LYS A 57 -7.44 -17.06 12.30
C LYS A 57 -7.46 -17.69 10.90
N ASN A 58 -8.42 -17.29 10.08
CA ASN A 58 -8.68 -17.86 8.75
C ASN A 58 -8.32 -16.91 7.60
N LEU A 59 -7.39 -15.97 7.84
CA LEU A 59 -6.88 -15.00 6.87
C LEU A 59 -7.97 -14.04 6.32
N ARG A 60 -9.09 -13.88 7.01
CA ARG A 60 -10.22 -13.07 6.53
C ARG A 60 -10.83 -12.22 7.63
N CYS A 61 -11.40 -11.08 7.24
CA CYS A 61 -12.32 -10.34 8.09
C CYS A 61 -13.71 -11.01 8.08
N SER A 62 -14.41 -10.98 9.21
CA SER A 62 -15.74 -11.55 9.34
C SER A 62 -16.84 -10.72 8.64
N GLN A 63 -16.58 -9.44 8.37
CA GLN A 63 -17.45 -8.63 7.52
C GLN A 63 -17.26 -9.09 6.07
N LYS A 64 -18.33 -9.59 5.42
CA LYS A 64 -18.22 -10.27 4.12
C LYS A 64 -18.67 -9.41 2.94
N ASP A 65 -19.71 -8.63 3.10
CA ASP A 65 -20.41 -7.98 1.99
C ASP A 65 -19.81 -6.64 1.59
N ASP A 66 -18.46 -6.62 1.41
CA ASP A 66 -17.73 -5.46 0.94
C ASP A 66 -16.41 -5.86 0.23
N PHE A 67 -15.70 -4.89 -0.31
CA PHE A 67 -14.52 -5.12 -1.13
C PHE A 67 -13.25 -5.51 -0.32
N PHE A 68 -13.33 -5.55 1.02
CA PHE A 68 -12.13 -5.77 1.84
C PHE A 68 -11.48 -7.14 1.60
N ASN A 69 -12.22 -8.25 1.78
CA ASN A 69 -11.62 -9.58 1.70
C ASN A 69 -10.99 -9.88 0.33
N PRO A 70 -11.62 -9.58 -0.82
CA PRO A 70 -10.98 -9.72 -2.13
C PRO A 70 -9.69 -8.89 -2.26
N CYS A 71 -9.67 -7.65 -1.75
CA CYS A 71 -8.49 -6.80 -1.77
C CYS A 71 -7.38 -7.37 -0.85
N PHE A 72 -7.73 -7.78 0.35
CA PHE A 72 -6.80 -8.34 1.33
C PHE A 72 -6.13 -9.63 0.85
N GLU A 73 -6.85 -10.52 0.17
CA GLU A 73 -6.29 -11.71 -0.47
C GLU A 73 -5.15 -11.39 -1.45
N LYS A 74 -5.29 -10.30 -2.21
CA LYS A 74 -4.24 -9.83 -3.11
C LYS A 74 -3.03 -9.26 -2.33
N MET A 75 -3.29 -8.55 -1.24
CA MET A 75 -2.22 -8.01 -0.38
C MET A 75 -1.38 -9.14 0.23
N ILE A 76 -1.99 -10.19 0.76
CA ILE A 76 -1.25 -11.30 1.36
C ILE A 76 -0.49 -12.15 0.33
N ALA A 77 -0.97 -12.22 -0.91
CA ALA A 77 -0.31 -12.93 -2.00
C ALA A 77 0.86 -12.16 -2.63
N ALA A 78 0.95 -10.85 -2.41
CA ALA A 78 1.98 -10.00 -2.99
C ALA A 78 3.26 -9.99 -2.14
N ASP A 79 4.42 -9.80 -2.80
CA ASP A 79 5.72 -9.53 -2.17
C ASP A 79 5.89 -8.05 -1.84
N ALA A 80 5.31 -7.17 -2.66
CA ALA A 80 5.27 -5.73 -2.44
C ALA A 80 3.84 -5.19 -2.46
N ILE A 81 3.51 -4.31 -1.51
CA ILE A 81 2.21 -3.66 -1.37
C ILE A 81 2.43 -2.15 -1.48
N ILE A 82 1.84 -1.51 -2.50
CA ILE A 82 1.94 -0.07 -2.71
C ILE A 82 0.56 0.53 -2.47
N LEU A 83 0.42 1.34 -1.43
CA LEU A 83 -0.82 2.04 -1.10
C LEU A 83 -0.78 3.45 -1.66
N GLY A 84 -1.79 3.83 -2.42
CA GLY A 84 -1.93 5.17 -2.95
C GLY A 84 -3.20 5.85 -2.50
N SER A 85 -3.11 7.08 -1.99
CA SER A 85 -4.27 7.86 -1.56
C SER A 85 -4.20 9.31 -2.06
N PRO A 86 -5.34 9.95 -2.38
CA PRO A 86 -5.39 11.40 -2.38
C PRO A 86 -5.33 11.91 -0.93
N THR A 87 -4.96 13.17 -0.76
CA THR A 87 -5.09 13.86 0.53
C THR A 87 -6.49 14.45 0.66
N TYR A 88 -7.31 13.90 1.55
CA TYR A 88 -8.65 14.40 1.88
C TYR A 88 -8.68 14.88 3.33
N PHE A 89 -8.95 16.18 3.55
CA PHE A 89 -8.89 16.79 4.88
C PHE A 89 -7.62 16.37 5.66
N THR A 90 -6.47 16.54 5.00
CA THR A 90 -5.12 16.28 5.52
C THR A 90 -4.75 14.80 5.72
N ASP A 91 -5.63 13.85 5.50
CA ASP A 91 -5.36 12.42 5.67
C ASP A 91 -5.74 11.62 4.40
N VAL A 92 -5.65 10.30 4.48
CA VAL A 92 -6.04 9.37 3.42
C VAL A 92 -7.55 9.38 3.16
N SER A 93 -7.99 8.87 2.03
CA SER A 93 -9.43 8.65 1.78
C SER A 93 -10.04 7.69 2.80
N ALA A 94 -11.34 7.81 3.02
CA ALA A 94 -12.07 6.96 3.97
C ALA A 94 -11.93 5.46 3.62
N GLU A 95 -11.97 5.12 2.34
CA GLU A 95 -11.79 3.76 1.87
C GLU A 95 -10.39 3.23 2.15
N MET A 96 -9.36 4.06 1.98
CA MET A 96 -7.98 3.70 2.32
C MET A 96 -7.83 3.49 3.83
N LYS A 97 -8.43 4.34 4.66
CA LYS A 97 -8.39 4.19 6.12
C LYS A 97 -9.09 2.91 6.57
N ALA A 98 -10.24 2.60 5.99
CA ALA A 98 -10.96 1.36 6.27
C ALA A 98 -10.14 0.11 5.90
N LEU A 99 -9.41 0.18 4.77
CA LEU A 99 -8.48 -0.89 4.37
C LEU A 99 -7.34 -1.02 5.37
N VAL A 100 -6.66 0.07 5.71
CA VAL A 100 -5.52 0.10 6.64
C VAL A 100 -5.89 -0.52 7.99
N ASP A 101 -6.99 -0.09 8.61
CA ASP A 101 -7.43 -0.56 9.92
C ASP A 101 -7.74 -2.06 9.92
N ARG A 102 -8.43 -2.52 8.89
CA ARG A 102 -8.81 -3.94 8.80
C ARG A 102 -7.67 -4.83 8.37
N ALA A 103 -6.87 -4.39 7.39
CA ALA A 103 -5.73 -5.17 6.89
C ALA A 103 -4.66 -5.34 7.97
N GLY A 104 -4.31 -4.28 8.68
CA GLY A 104 -3.37 -4.35 9.80
C GLY A 104 -3.83 -5.31 10.89
N LEU A 105 -5.11 -5.21 11.31
CA LEU A 105 -5.65 -6.06 12.38
C LEU A 105 -5.77 -7.53 11.95
N VAL A 106 -6.25 -7.81 10.73
CA VAL A 106 -6.35 -9.20 10.22
C VAL A 106 -4.96 -9.81 10.02
N ALA A 107 -4.00 -9.04 9.51
CA ALA A 107 -2.63 -9.52 9.34
C ALA A 107 -1.97 -9.84 10.69
N LEU A 108 -2.13 -8.98 11.68
CA LEU A 108 -1.63 -9.19 13.05
C LEU A 108 -2.23 -10.45 13.67
N ALA A 109 -3.56 -10.60 13.60
CA ALA A 109 -4.30 -11.73 14.16
C ALA A 109 -3.89 -13.09 13.57
N ASN A 110 -3.34 -13.09 12.36
CA ASN A 110 -2.93 -14.29 11.62
C ASN A 110 -1.39 -14.47 11.56
N GLY A 111 -0.67 -13.99 12.56
CA GLY A 111 0.78 -14.24 12.67
C GLY A 111 1.66 -13.19 11.94
N GLY A 112 1.14 -12.02 11.65
CA GLY A 112 1.94 -10.93 11.06
C GLY A 112 2.19 -11.13 9.56
N LEU A 113 1.13 -11.29 8.78
CA LEU A 113 1.18 -11.65 7.35
C LEU A 113 1.96 -10.65 6.46
N PHE A 114 2.16 -9.42 6.94
CA PHE A 114 2.92 -8.41 6.20
C PHE A 114 4.39 -8.34 6.60
N ARG A 115 4.79 -9.11 7.63
CA ARG A 115 6.17 -9.10 8.09
C ARG A 115 7.13 -9.45 6.94
N GLY A 116 8.06 -8.52 6.64
CA GLY A 116 9.09 -8.62 5.63
C GLY A 116 8.64 -8.54 4.18
N LYS A 117 7.37 -8.26 3.94
CA LYS A 117 6.95 -7.74 2.64
C LYS A 117 7.47 -6.32 2.47
N ILE A 118 7.58 -5.87 1.24
CA ILE A 118 7.91 -4.48 0.95
C ILE A 118 6.61 -3.68 0.99
N GLY A 119 6.60 -2.57 1.74
CA GLY A 119 5.46 -1.65 1.82
C GLY A 119 5.85 -0.26 1.35
N ALA A 120 5.04 0.39 0.52
CA ALA A 120 5.28 1.75 0.09
C ALA A 120 4.00 2.57 0.05
N ALA A 121 4.10 3.84 0.44
CA ALA A 121 3.01 4.81 0.37
C ALA A 121 3.25 5.82 -0.76
N VAL A 122 2.18 6.19 -1.47
CA VAL A 122 2.17 7.19 -2.54
C VAL A 122 0.99 8.12 -2.33
N VAL A 123 1.19 9.43 -2.40
CA VAL A 123 0.14 10.40 -2.12
C VAL A 123 0.00 11.41 -3.25
N ALA A 124 -1.22 11.62 -3.73
CA ALA A 124 -1.57 12.76 -4.58
C ALA A 124 -2.11 13.88 -3.68
N VAL A 125 -1.53 15.06 -3.78
CA VAL A 125 -1.86 16.21 -2.94
C VAL A 125 -2.04 17.47 -3.79
N ARG A 126 -3.04 18.27 -3.42
CA ARG A 126 -3.21 19.59 -4.08
C ARG A 126 -2.14 20.57 -3.63
N ARG A 127 -1.87 20.66 -2.30
CA ARG A 127 -1.01 21.70 -1.73
C ARG A 127 -0.35 21.30 -0.41
N GLY A 128 -1.10 20.92 0.60
CA GLY A 128 -0.61 20.59 1.95
C GLY A 128 -1.27 19.35 2.52
N GLY A 129 -0.75 18.84 3.64
CA GLY A 129 -1.27 17.65 4.34
C GLY A 129 -0.85 16.31 3.73
N GLY A 130 -0.04 16.31 2.66
CA GLY A 130 0.41 15.08 2.00
C GLY A 130 1.27 14.20 2.89
N THR A 131 2.16 14.78 3.70
CA THR A 131 3.04 14.03 4.62
C THR A 131 2.24 13.30 5.69
N HIS A 132 1.15 13.89 6.21
CA HIS A 132 0.30 13.20 7.17
C HIS A 132 -0.38 11.96 6.55
N ALA A 133 -0.96 12.09 5.36
CA ALA A 133 -1.53 10.94 4.65
C ALA A 133 -0.47 9.86 4.31
N PHE A 134 0.75 10.30 3.99
CA PHE A 134 1.90 9.42 3.76
C PHE A 134 2.26 8.63 5.04
N ASP A 135 2.33 9.31 6.17
CA ASP A 135 2.64 8.70 7.46
C ASP A 135 1.55 7.73 7.90
N THR A 136 0.27 8.05 7.71
CA THR A 136 -0.85 7.15 8.03
C THR A 136 -0.68 5.77 7.35
N MET A 137 -0.29 5.73 6.08
CA MET A 137 -0.06 4.47 5.36
C MET A 137 1.24 3.78 5.81
N ASN A 138 2.32 4.54 6.00
CA ASN A 138 3.59 3.98 6.44
C ASN A 138 3.55 3.42 7.86
N HIS A 139 2.78 4.02 8.77
CA HIS A 139 2.59 3.47 10.13
C HIS A 139 2.00 2.06 10.10
N MET A 140 1.07 1.76 9.18
CA MET A 140 0.57 0.40 9.00
C MET A 140 1.69 -0.58 8.63
N PHE A 141 2.53 -0.20 7.68
CA PHE A 141 3.64 -1.05 7.23
C PHE A 141 4.67 -1.26 8.33
N LEU A 142 5.10 -0.19 8.99
CA LEU A 142 6.09 -0.24 10.08
C LEU A 142 5.58 -1.07 11.27
N MET A 143 4.33 -0.85 11.69
CA MET A 143 3.71 -1.64 12.76
C MET A 143 3.55 -3.11 12.41
N SER A 144 3.36 -3.42 11.13
CA SER A 144 3.22 -4.79 10.62
C SER A 144 4.56 -5.50 10.36
N GLY A 145 5.70 -4.83 10.60
CA GLY A 145 7.03 -5.38 10.36
C GLY A 145 7.38 -5.52 8.86
N ALA A 146 6.74 -4.75 8.01
CA ALA A 146 7.11 -4.62 6.61
C ALA A 146 8.38 -3.77 6.46
N ILE A 147 9.04 -3.89 5.31
CA ILE A 147 10.23 -3.11 4.97
C ILE A 147 9.76 -1.94 4.10
N VAL A 148 9.98 -0.71 4.58
CA VAL A 148 9.55 0.51 3.88
C VAL A 148 10.76 1.15 3.20
N PRO A 149 10.87 1.08 1.85
CA PRO A 149 11.93 1.76 1.13
C PRO A 149 11.64 3.26 0.99
N GLY A 150 12.69 4.05 0.97
CA GLY A 150 12.62 5.44 0.51
C GLY A 150 12.73 5.55 -1.00
N SER A 151 12.62 6.77 -1.52
CA SER A 151 12.98 7.18 -2.87
C SER A 151 13.88 8.42 -2.82
N THR A 152 14.04 9.15 -3.91
CA THR A 152 14.85 10.36 -3.95
C THR A 152 14.30 11.50 -3.08
N TYR A 153 13.00 11.50 -2.79
CA TYR A 153 12.32 12.45 -1.90
C TYR A 153 11.01 11.83 -1.37
N TRP A 154 10.10 12.62 -0.77
CA TRP A 154 8.79 12.14 -0.35
C TRP A 154 7.97 11.63 -1.56
N ASN A 155 7.31 10.50 -1.42
CA ASN A 155 6.47 9.92 -2.49
C ASN A 155 5.14 10.69 -2.64
N LEU A 156 5.25 11.97 -2.85
CA LEU A 156 4.13 12.89 -3.06
C LEU A 156 4.12 13.37 -4.51
N GLY A 157 2.93 13.61 -5.06
CA GLY A 157 2.77 14.27 -6.35
C GLY A 157 1.71 15.38 -6.26
N PHE A 158 2.02 16.54 -6.81
CA PHE A 158 1.19 17.73 -6.72
C PHE A 158 0.25 17.86 -7.94
N GLY A 159 -1.04 18.06 -7.67
CA GLY A 159 -2.04 18.29 -8.70
C GLY A 159 -3.44 18.42 -8.12
N LEU A 160 -4.22 19.41 -8.61
CA LEU A 160 -5.62 19.62 -8.24
C LEU A 160 -6.56 18.90 -9.19
N ASP A 161 -6.42 19.22 -10.48
CA ASP A 161 -7.26 18.66 -11.52
C ASP A 161 -6.79 17.26 -11.94
N LYS A 162 -7.72 16.51 -12.52
CA LYS A 162 -7.44 15.16 -13.00
C LYS A 162 -6.32 15.17 -14.04
N GLY A 163 -5.25 14.42 -13.77
CA GLY A 163 -4.11 14.32 -14.67
C GLY A 163 -3.03 15.38 -14.47
N GLU A 164 -3.27 16.39 -13.64
CA GLU A 164 -2.34 17.51 -13.47
C GLU A 164 -0.99 17.06 -12.89
N VAL A 165 -0.98 16.03 -12.06
CA VAL A 165 0.27 15.44 -11.52
C VAL A 165 1.25 14.94 -12.60
N ALA A 166 0.78 14.76 -13.83
CA ALA A 166 1.66 14.40 -14.94
C ALA A 166 2.67 15.51 -15.30
N LYS A 167 2.41 16.75 -14.86
CA LYS A 167 3.31 17.91 -15.02
C LYS A 167 4.33 18.02 -13.88
N ASP A 168 4.19 17.22 -12.83
CA ASP A 168 5.13 17.17 -11.71
C ASP A 168 6.27 16.21 -12.03
N ASP A 169 7.35 16.78 -12.61
CA ASP A 169 8.52 16.00 -13.03
C ASP A 169 9.28 15.40 -11.84
N GLU A 170 9.28 16.10 -10.68
CA GLU A 170 9.92 15.57 -9.47
C GLU A 170 9.18 14.34 -8.97
N ALA A 171 7.86 14.42 -8.83
CA ALA A 171 7.04 13.27 -8.47
C ALA A 171 7.22 12.10 -9.45
N SER A 172 7.33 12.40 -10.75
CA SER A 172 7.55 11.39 -11.78
C SER A 172 8.87 10.65 -11.59
N ARG A 173 9.95 11.37 -11.27
CA ARG A 173 11.25 10.78 -10.96
C ARG A 173 11.20 9.97 -9.67
N ASN A 174 10.59 10.50 -8.61
CA ASN A 174 10.43 9.80 -7.34
C ASN A 174 9.68 8.47 -7.49
N MET A 175 8.60 8.43 -8.27
CA MET A 175 7.84 7.19 -8.50
C MET A 175 8.64 6.16 -9.27
N ASN A 176 9.41 6.59 -10.26
CA ASN A 176 10.30 5.70 -11.01
C ASN A 176 11.40 5.13 -10.12
N ASP A 177 12.06 5.98 -9.32
CA ASP A 177 13.10 5.58 -8.37
C ASP A 177 12.54 4.62 -7.30
N LEU A 178 11.36 4.92 -6.74
CA LEU A 178 10.68 4.04 -5.81
C LEU A 178 10.47 2.64 -6.39
N GLY A 179 9.98 2.55 -7.61
CA GLY A 179 9.76 1.26 -8.27
C GLY A 179 11.06 0.49 -8.53
N GLN A 180 12.14 1.18 -8.92
CA GLN A 180 13.48 0.59 -9.08
C GLN A 180 14.03 0.11 -7.73
N THR A 181 13.89 0.89 -6.67
CA THR A 181 14.31 0.55 -5.31
C THR A 181 13.55 -0.68 -4.79
N ILE A 182 12.23 -0.75 -5.02
CA ILE A 182 11.42 -1.93 -4.67
C ILE A 182 11.90 -3.17 -5.43
N ALA A 183 12.19 -3.04 -6.74
CA ALA A 183 12.68 -4.15 -7.56
C ALA A 183 14.03 -4.69 -7.04
N TRP A 184 14.97 -3.80 -6.76
CA TRP A 184 16.29 -4.14 -6.21
C TRP A 184 16.17 -4.78 -4.83
N LEU A 185 15.39 -4.17 -3.93
CA LEU A 185 15.17 -4.68 -2.57
C LEU A 185 14.50 -6.06 -2.59
N GLY A 186 13.53 -6.26 -3.48
CA GLY A 186 12.89 -7.56 -3.64
C GLY A 186 13.85 -8.67 -4.07
N ALA A 187 14.74 -8.38 -5.02
CA ALA A 187 15.78 -9.33 -5.42
C ALA A 187 16.71 -9.68 -4.25
N ALA A 188 17.14 -8.69 -3.46
CA ALA A 188 17.96 -8.90 -2.28
C ALA A 188 17.22 -9.74 -1.22
N ILE A 189 15.94 -9.44 -0.93
CA ILE A 189 15.13 -10.21 0.02
C ILE A 189 14.99 -11.67 -0.45
N GLN A 190 14.74 -11.89 -1.75
CA GLN A 190 14.60 -13.24 -2.30
C GLN A 190 15.89 -14.05 -2.16
N GLN A 191 17.03 -13.42 -2.41
CA GLN A 191 18.35 -14.06 -2.29
C GLN A 191 18.65 -14.49 -0.85
N TYR A 192 18.23 -13.72 0.15
CA TYR A 192 18.52 -13.95 1.56
C TYR A 192 17.30 -14.40 2.37
N ALA A 193 16.24 -14.86 1.74
CA ALA A 193 14.99 -15.23 2.43
C ALA A 193 15.19 -16.29 3.52
N GLY A 194 16.07 -17.26 3.30
CA GLY A 194 16.37 -18.33 4.26
C GLY A 194 17.16 -17.91 5.50
N SER A 195 17.79 -16.73 5.47
CA SER A 195 18.60 -16.20 6.59
C SER A 195 17.85 -15.19 7.46
N ARG A 196 16.58 -14.97 7.18
CA ARG A 196 15.78 -13.99 7.92
C ARG A 196 15.59 -14.42 9.38
N PRO A 197 15.85 -13.54 10.37
CA PRO A 197 15.61 -13.86 11.77
C PRO A 197 14.13 -14.21 12.04
N ALA A 198 13.92 -15.23 12.86
CA ALA A 198 12.58 -15.59 13.32
C ALA A 198 11.91 -14.39 14.01
N ALA A 199 10.58 -14.33 13.93
CA ALA A 199 9.84 -13.34 14.69
C ALA A 199 9.99 -13.62 16.18
N VAL A 200 10.37 -12.60 16.97
CA VAL A 200 10.20 -12.67 18.42
C VAL A 200 8.69 -12.67 18.67
N VAL A 201 8.16 -13.81 19.08
CA VAL A 201 6.77 -13.92 19.48
C VAL A 201 6.62 -13.16 20.80
N ARG A 202 5.82 -12.13 20.83
CA ARG A 202 5.38 -11.53 22.10
C ARG A 202 4.41 -12.53 22.72
N GLU A 203 4.80 -13.08 23.84
CA GLU A 203 3.91 -13.85 24.70
C GLU A 203 2.72 -13.01 25.20
#